data_d06d517d3d210ebbd60df388569aa592
#
_entry.id   d06d517d3d210ebbd60df388569aa592
#
_cell.length_a   1.000
_cell.length_b   1.000
_cell.length_c   1.000
_cell.angle_alpha   90.00
_cell.angle_beta   90.00
_cell.angle_gamma   90.00
#
_symmetry.space_group_name_H-M   'P 1'
#
loop_
_entity.id
_entity.type
_entity.pdbx_description
1 polymer ?
#
loop_
_entity_poly.entity_id
_entity_poly.type
_entity_poly.pdbx_seq_one_letter_code
_entity_poly.pdbx_strand_id
1 'polypeptide(L)'
;LFYESAVNSVFGDPESGKTWIALVGIAEQLLARQPAMFIDLDHNGAAAIVSRLYALGVPKDVLSDPELFRYTEPEDGAALVQLIEDARQWRPSLVVIDSVGELLPVYGASSNSADDYTRVHGLAIKPFAQLGAAVVLVDHEAKNASSREYGAGGTMAKKRTIDGSYLRCRVVDAFAPGRGGQAELTIAKDRHGGLRAARDGGDREPLAAKFQMTVPAGFPDSLKWRLEAPAPGERAKATQRANDDRLARIVSEIEQLDPPARSGNDAANRIGGRRQDVLEAYKLIGTGNVPGTTGTSGSRFRTPMSGTGNHPAGTDRNNVTPLHQPEFTTPEGA
;
A
#
# COMPACT_ATOMS: atom_id res chain seq x y z
N LEU A 1 3.99 -7.56 9.51
CA LEU A 1 3.31 -7.31 8.23
C LEU A 1 2.71 -8.56 7.64
N PHE A 2 3.38 -9.71 7.81
CA PHE A 2 2.97 -10.99 7.24
C PHE A 2 2.41 -11.89 8.33
N TYR A 3 1.32 -12.56 8.03
CA TYR A 3 0.70 -13.51 8.94
C TYR A 3 1.27 -14.91 8.73
N GLU A 4 1.58 -15.58 9.81
CA GLU A 4 1.98 -17.01 9.83
C GLU A 4 0.81 -17.90 9.39
N SER A 5 1.13 -19.08 8.86
CA SER A 5 0.14 -20.05 8.37
C SER A 5 -0.83 -19.48 7.33
N ALA A 6 -0.40 -18.43 6.61
CA ALA A 6 -1.23 -17.70 5.67
C ALA A 6 -0.45 -17.29 4.42
N VAL A 7 -1.18 -17.10 3.32
CA VAL A 7 -0.64 -16.54 2.09
C VAL A 7 -0.77 -15.04 2.13
N ASN A 8 0.36 -14.35 2.17
CA ASN A 8 0.51 -12.91 2.10
C ASN A 8 1.02 -12.51 0.71
N SER A 9 0.87 -11.26 0.32
CA SER A 9 1.43 -10.78 -0.93
C SER A 9 1.85 -9.32 -0.85
N VAL A 10 2.97 -9.01 -1.52
CA VAL A 10 3.44 -7.65 -1.80
C VAL A 10 3.41 -7.44 -3.30
N PHE A 11 2.65 -6.45 -3.76
CA PHE A 11 2.55 -6.13 -5.18
C PHE A 11 2.80 -4.64 -5.45
N GLY A 12 3.22 -4.30 -6.65
CA GLY A 12 3.53 -2.92 -7.04
C GLY A 12 4.24 -2.85 -8.38
N ASP A 13 4.58 -1.63 -8.80
CA ASP A 13 5.34 -1.41 -10.03
C ASP A 13 6.73 -2.09 -9.99
N PRO A 14 7.35 -2.38 -11.13
CA PRO A 14 8.77 -2.77 -11.18
C PRO A 14 9.64 -1.80 -10.36
N GLU A 15 10.72 -2.30 -9.76
CA GLU A 15 11.68 -1.51 -8.97
C GLU A 15 11.10 -0.78 -7.75
N SER A 16 9.86 -1.10 -7.33
CA SER A 16 9.24 -0.47 -6.17
C SER A 16 9.77 -0.95 -4.80
N GLY A 17 10.71 -1.90 -4.78
CA GLY A 17 11.30 -2.42 -3.54
C GLY A 17 10.65 -3.69 -2.99
N LYS A 18 9.72 -4.34 -3.71
CA LYS A 18 9.01 -5.56 -3.26
C LYS A 18 9.95 -6.68 -2.84
N THR A 19 10.90 -7.04 -3.69
CA THR A 19 11.92 -8.06 -3.40
C THR A 19 12.75 -7.69 -2.17
N TRP A 20 13.10 -6.41 -1.97
CA TRP A 20 13.80 -5.97 -0.77
C TRP A 20 12.97 -6.18 0.50
N ILE A 21 11.67 -5.90 0.47
CA ILE A 21 10.77 -6.14 1.61
C ILE A 21 10.65 -7.63 1.91
N ALA A 22 10.57 -8.48 0.89
CA ALA A 22 10.56 -9.93 1.04
C ALA A 22 11.90 -10.44 1.63
N LEU A 23 13.04 -9.92 1.16
CA LEU A 23 14.37 -10.27 1.67
C LEU A 23 14.59 -9.79 3.12
N VAL A 24 14.02 -8.65 3.50
CA VAL A 24 14.02 -8.21 4.92
C VAL A 24 13.26 -9.23 5.78
N GLY A 25 12.11 -9.74 5.31
CA GLY A 25 11.40 -10.80 6.01
C GLY A 25 12.25 -12.08 6.17
N ILE A 26 12.96 -12.51 5.11
CA ILE A 26 13.93 -13.63 5.18
C ILE A 26 15.04 -13.30 6.19
N ALA A 27 15.63 -12.10 6.13
CA ALA A 27 16.71 -11.71 7.03
C ALA A 27 16.27 -11.71 8.50
N GLU A 28 15.06 -11.24 8.81
CA GLU A 28 14.49 -11.30 10.17
C GLU A 28 14.39 -12.74 10.68
N GLN A 29 13.86 -13.66 9.86
CA GLN A 29 13.77 -15.08 10.25
C GLN A 29 15.14 -15.68 10.47
N LEU A 30 16.08 -15.49 9.55
CA LEU A 30 17.42 -16.04 9.64
C LEU A 30 18.23 -15.49 10.83
N LEU A 31 18.10 -14.20 11.14
CA LEU A 31 18.71 -13.60 12.33
C LEU A 31 18.11 -14.15 13.63
N ALA A 32 16.84 -14.55 13.60
CA ALA A 32 16.16 -15.26 14.70
C ALA A 32 16.42 -16.77 14.69
N ARG A 33 17.32 -17.28 13.81
CA ARG A 33 17.61 -18.71 13.65
C ARG A 33 16.37 -19.55 13.29
N GLN A 34 15.42 -18.94 12.58
CA GLN A 34 14.25 -19.63 12.02
C GLN A 34 14.49 -19.97 10.56
N PRO A 35 14.09 -21.19 10.11
CA PRO A 35 14.31 -21.59 8.74
C PRO A 35 13.46 -20.80 7.75
N ALA A 36 14.08 -20.38 6.64
CA ALA A 36 13.43 -19.60 5.60
C ALA A 36 13.83 -20.05 4.20
N MET A 37 12.88 -19.98 3.25
CA MET A 37 13.06 -20.39 1.85
C MET A 37 12.80 -19.23 0.91
N PHE A 38 13.65 -19.08 -0.11
CA PHE A 38 13.45 -18.15 -1.22
C PHE A 38 13.34 -18.95 -2.53
N ILE A 39 12.17 -18.92 -3.15
CA ILE A 39 11.89 -19.53 -4.46
C ILE A 39 11.96 -18.40 -5.49
N ASP A 40 13.02 -18.41 -6.28
CA ASP A 40 13.34 -17.39 -7.29
C ASP A 40 12.88 -17.88 -8.68
N LEU A 41 11.79 -17.33 -9.16
CA LEU A 41 11.25 -17.62 -10.48
C LEU A 41 11.55 -16.50 -11.49
N ASP A 42 11.97 -15.33 -11.00
CA ASP A 42 12.42 -14.19 -11.81
C ASP A 42 13.91 -14.33 -12.22
N HIS A 43 14.57 -15.43 -11.76
CA HIS A 43 15.99 -15.71 -12.07
C HIS A 43 16.95 -14.57 -11.69
N ASN A 44 16.76 -13.99 -10.50
CA ASN A 44 17.70 -13.00 -9.94
C ASN A 44 19.10 -13.59 -9.70
N GLY A 45 19.16 -14.90 -9.45
CA GLY A 45 20.37 -15.67 -9.23
C GLY A 45 20.80 -15.76 -7.76
N ALA A 46 21.24 -16.96 -7.36
CA ALA A 46 21.65 -17.26 -5.98
C ALA A 46 22.68 -16.27 -5.42
N ALA A 47 23.71 -15.94 -6.22
CA ALA A 47 24.76 -15.02 -5.79
C ALA A 47 24.23 -13.62 -5.45
N ALA A 48 23.28 -13.12 -6.23
CA ALA A 48 22.66 -11.81 -5.99
C ALA A 48 21.78 -11.81 -4.73
N ILE A 49 20.95 -12.84 -4.54
CA ILE A 49 20.09 -12.98 -3.36
C ILE A 49 20.92 -13.16 -2.09
N VAL A 50 21.92 -14.04 -2.09
CA VAL A 50 22.82 -14.25 -0.95
C VAL A 50 23.60 -12.99 -0.60
N SER A 51 24.12 -12.27 -1.61
CA SER A 51 24.82 -10.99 -1.40
C SER A 51 23.92 -9.94 -0.77
N ARG A 52 22.66 -9.83 -1.21
CA ARG A 52 21.66 -8.91 -0.62
C ARG A 52 21.34 -9.27 0.83
N LEU A 53 21.15 -10.55 1.15
CA LEU A 53 20.91 -11.01 2.52
C LEU A 53 22.12 -10.76 3.43
N TYR A 54 23.34 -10.98 2.90
CA TYR A 54 24.57 -10.65 3.62
C TYR A 54 24.67 -9.14 3.91
N ALA A 55 24.36 -8.30 2.92
CA ALA A 55 24.33 -6.85 3.10
C ALA A 55 23.26 -6.40 4.12
N LEU A 56 22.15 -7.12 4.24
CA LEU A 56 21.12 -6.91 5.27
C LEU A 56 21.54 -7.39 6.67
N GLY A 57 22.74 -7.94 6.82
CA GLY A 57 23.33 -8.31 8.11
C GLY A 57 23.18 -9.78 8.48
N VAL A 58 22.73 -10.65 7.57
CA VAL A 58 22.67 -12.09 7.83
C VAL A 58 24.09 -12.69 7.78
N PRO A 59 24.57 -13.37 8.83
CA PRO A 59 25.91 -13.96 8.85
C PRO A 59 26.11 -15.05 7.80
N LYS A 60 27.34 -15.21 7.31
CA LYS A 60 27.69 -16.20 6.28
C LYS A 60 27.42 -17.64 6.72
N ASP A 61 27.68 -17.96 7.98
CA ASP A 61 27.41 -19.29 8.55
C ASP A 61 25.92 -19.63 8.51
N VAL A 62 25.05 -18.64 8.73
CA VAL A 62 23.58 -18.79 8.61
C VAL A 62 23.15 -18.99 7.16
N LEU A 63 23.72 -18.20 6.23
CA LEU A 63 23.39 -18.30 4.81
C LEU A 63 23.87 -19.60 4.17
N SER A 64 24.92 -20.24 4.72
CA SER A 64 25.45 -21.51 4.24
C SER A 64 24.89 -22.74 4.96
N ASP A 65 24.06 -22.54 5.96
CA ASP A 65 23.40 -23.64 6.70
C ASP A 65 22.08 -24.05 6.00
N PRO A 66 22.02 -25.24 5.37
CA PRO A 66 20.83 -25.71 4.65
C PRO A 66 19.64 -25.98 5.58
N GLU A 67 19.86 -26.06 6.90
CA GLU A 67 18.77 -26.17 7.89
C GLU A 67 18.16 -24.81 8.23
N LEU A 68 18.84 -23.70 7.86
CA LEU A 68 18.32 -22.35 8.08
C LEU A 68 17.88 -21.66 6.79
N PHE A 69 18.69 -21.73 5.74
CA PHE A 69 18.38 -21.03 4.49
C PHE A 69 18.41 -21.96 3.28
N ARG A 70 17.32 -21.91 2.50
CA ARG A 70 17.24 -22.59 1.21
C ARG A 70 16.84 -21.61 0.13
N TYR A 71 17.67 -21.55 -0.89
CA TYR A 71 17.42 -20.85 -2.14
C TYR A 71 17.22 -21.87 -3.27
N THR A 72 16.25 -21.61 -4.15
CA THR A 72 15.96 -22.50 -5.27
C THR A 72 15.36 -21.76 -6.46
N GLU A 73 15.70 -22.22 -7.65
CA GLU A 73 15.14 -21.82 -8.94
C GLU A 73 14.49 -23.03 -9.61
N PRO A 74 13.22 -23.39 -9.26
CA PRO A 74 12.57 -24.55 -9.84
C PRO A 74 12.22 -24.30 -11.31
N GLU A 75 12.63 -25.22 -12.19
CA GLU A 75 12.41 -25.13 -13.62
C GLU A 75 11.02 -25.61 -14.04
N ASP A 76 10.40 -26.47 -13.25
CA ASP A 76 9.09 -27.05 -13.55
C ASP A 76 8.21 -27.31 -12.31
N GLY A 77 6.97 -27.73 -12.58
CA GLY A 77 6.02 -28.05 -11.51
C GLY A 77 6.40 -29.25 -10.67
N ALA A 78 7.19 -30.21 -11.18
CA ALA A 78 7.64 -31.38 -10.42
C ALA A 78 8.67 -30.97 -9.37
N ALA A 79 9.60 -30.08 -9.72
CA ALA A 79 10.55 -29.49 -8.78
C ALA A 79 9.82 -28.75 -7.63
N LEU A 80 8.77 -27.98 -7.93
CA LEU A 80 7.94 -27.32 -6.90
C LEU A 80 7.21 -28.30 -5.99
N VAL A 81 6.70 -29.41 -6.51
CA VAL A 81 6.09 -30.49 -5.71
C VAL A 81 7.13 -31.08 -4.76
N GLN A 82 8.36 -31.34 -5.25
CA GLN A 82 9.44 -31.87 -4.40
C GLN A 82 9.80 -30.90 -3.28
N LEU A 83 9.88 -29.60 -3.56
CA LEU A 83 10.11 -28.57 -2.54
C LEU A 83 9.03 -28.56 -1.43
N ILE A 84 7.78 -28.82 -1.78
CA ILE A 84 6.69 -28.90 -0.83
C ILE A 84 6.88 -30.16 0.05
N GLU A 85 7.26 -31.30 -0.52
CA GLU A 85 7.54 -32.51 0.26
C GLU A 85 8.74 -32.33 1.20
N ASP A 86 9.80 -31.68 0.74
CA ASP A 86 10.96 -31.34 1.58
C ASP A 86 10.56 -30.38 2.72
N ALA A 87 9.69 -29.39 2.43
CA ALA A 87 9.18 -28.46 3.43
C ALA A 87 8.34 -29.12 4.50
N ARG A 88 7.71 -30.29 4.23
CA ARG A 88 6.97 -31.05 5.24
C ARG A 88 7.84 -31.51 6.42
N GLN A 89 9.09 -31.82 6.14
CA GLN A 89 10.07 -32.26 7.13
C GLN A 89 10.83 -31.08 7.73
N TRP A 90 11.27 -30.14 6.88
CA TRP A 90 12.10 -29.03 7.28
C TRP A 90 11.35 -27.88 7.98
N ARG A 91 10.05 -27.69 7.68
CA ARG A 91 9.17 -26.73 8.34
C ARG A 91 9.66 -25.28 8.30
N PRO A 92 9.78 -24.66 7.14
CA PRO A 92 10.16 -23.25 7.04
C PRO A 92 9.14 -22.37 7.75
N SER A 93 9.61 -21.35 8.47
CA SER A 93 8.78 -20.30 9.07
C SER A 93 8.31 -19.28 8.03
N LEU A 94 9.12 -19.04 6.99
CA LEU A 94 8.83 -18.12 5.90
C LEU A 94 9.21 -18.74 4.55
N VAL A 95 8.32 -18.61 3.58
CA VAL A 95 8.56 -18.96 2.17
C VAL A 95 8.26 -17.74 1.29
N VAL A 96 9.24 -17.25 0.56
CA VAL A 96 9.07 -16.21 -0.45
C VAL A 96 8.99 -16.84 -1.83
N ILE A 97 8.04 -16.40 -2.65
CA ILE A 97 7.92 -16.77 -4.08
C ILE A 97 8.00 -15.47 -4.91
N ASP A 98 9.10 -15.32 -5.61
CA ASP A 98 9.39 -14.16 -6.48
C ASP A 98 9.65 -14.64 -7.93
N SER A 99 8.69 -14.48 -8.86
CA SER A 99 7.39 -13.86 -8.70
C SER A 99 6.22 -14.78 -9.13
N VAL A 100 5.01 -14.38 -8.74
CA VAL A 100 3.78 -15.09 -9.15
C VAL A 100 3.57 -15.04 -10.66
N GLY A 101 4.05 -13.97 -11.32
CA GLY A 101 3.97 -13.85 -12.78
C GLY A 101 4.63 -15.02 -13.48
N GLU A 102 5.79 -15.44 -13.02
CA GLU A 102 6.59 -16.54 -13.59
C GLU A 102 6.15 -17.91 -13.05
N LEU A 103 5.49 -17.99 -11.91
CA LEU A 103 4.96 -19.25 -11.38
C LEU A 103 3.89 -19.87 -12.29
N LEU A 104 3.03 -19.05 -12.88
CA LEU A 104 1.91 -19.54 -13.69
C LEU A 104 2.37 -20.25 -14.97
N PRO A 105 3.31 -19.72 -15.77
CA PRO A 105 3.89 -20.40 -16.92
C PRO A 105 4.51 -21.76 -16.60
N VAL A 106 5.13 -21.94 -15.43
CA VAL A 106 5.69 -23.23 -14.98
C VAL A 106 4.64 -24.35 -14.97
N TYR A 107 3.36 -23.99 -14.75
CA TYR A 107 2.22 -24.91 -14.80
C TYR A 107 1.42 -24.82 -16.10
N GLY A 108 1.91 -24.13 -17.14
CA GLY A 108 1.18 -23.87 -18.37
C GLY A 108 -0.14 -23.11 -18.15
N ALA A 109 -0.19 -22.31 -17.10
CA ALA A 109 -1.37 -21.58 -16.65
C ALA A 109 -1.39 -20.13 -17.14
N SER A 110 -2.58 -19.60 -17.43
CA SER A 110 -2.76 -18.21 -17.85
C SER A 110 -2.94 -17.28 -16.64
N SER A 111 -2.22 -16.16 -16.63
CA SER A 111 -2.36 -15.12 -15.61
C SER A 111 -3.73 -14.44 -15.59
N ASN A 112 -4.49 -14.53 -16.69
CA ASN A 112 -5.82 -13.94 -16.82
C ASN A 112 -6.95 -14.92 -16.49
N SER A 113 -6.65 -16.21 -16.33
CA SER A 113 -7.62 -17.25 -15.98
C SER A 113 -7.75 -17.38 -14.46
N ALA A 114 -8.96 -17.18 -13.94
CA ALA A 114 -9.25 -17.34 -12.52
C ALA A 114 -9.10 -18.81 -12.06
N ASP A 115 -9.50 -19.73 -12.92
CA ASP A 115 -9.47 -21.17 -12.64
C ASP A 115 -8.03 -21.69 -12.65
N ASP A 116 -7.22 -21.28 -13.63
CA ASP A 116 -5.82 -21.63 -13.70
C ASP A 116 -5.06 -21.12 -12.47
N TYR A 117 -5.26 -19.84 -12.12
CA TYR A 117 -4.63 -19.28 -10.94
C TYR A 117 -5.05 -20.03 -9.67
N THR A 118 -6.33 -20.31 -9.50
CA THR A 118 -6.86 -21.01 -8.32
C THR A 118 -6.27 -22.41 -8.22
N ARG A 119 -6.14 -23.11 -9.35
CA ARG A 119 -5.52 -24.44 -9.43
C ARG A 119 -4.03 -24.39 -9.02
N VAL A 120 -3.24 -23.49 -9.61
CA VAL A 120 -1.80 -23.34 -9.29
C VAL A 120 -1.61 -22.89 -7.85
N HIS A 121 -2.41 -21.96 -7.36
CA HIS A 121 -2.40 -21.54 -5.96
C HIS A 121 -2.61 -22.73 -5.00
N GLY A 122 -3.56 -23.61 -5.30
CA GLY A 122 -3.84 -24.81 -4.50
C GLY A 122 -2.71 -25.85 -4.54
N LEU A 123 -1.98 -25.95 -5.66
CA LEU A 123 -0.92 -26.94 -5.85
C LEU A 123 0.44 -26.47 -5.33
N ALA A 124 0.81 -25.20 -5.53
CA ALA A 124 2.17 -24.72 -5.36
C ALA A 124 2.36 -23.65 -4.28
N ILE A 125 1.28 -22.99 -3.83
CA ILE A 125 1.39 -21.89 -2.86
C ILE A 125 0.80 -22.29 -1.51
N LYS A 126 -0.48 -22.65 -1.52
CA LYS A 126 -1.24 -22.97 -0.30
C LYS A 126 -0.62 -24.07 0.58
N PRO A 127 0.00 -25.14 0.02
CA PRO A 127 0.63 -26.18 0.84
C PRO A 127 1.67 -25.65 1.82
N PHE A 128 2.50 -24.66 1.44
CA PHE A 128 3.48 -24.08 2.38
C PHE A 128 2.80 -23.39 3.56
N ALA A 129 1.72 -22.64 3.33
CA ALA A 129 0.94 -22.01 4.41
C ALA A 129 0.29 -23.05 5.32
N GLN A 130 -0.19 -24.17 4.76
CA GLN A 130 -0.74 -25.31 5.54
C GLN A 130 0.30 -26.02 6.41
N LEU A 131 1.58 -25.91 6.06
CA LEU A 131 2.70 -26.38 6.87
C LEU A 131 3.08 -25.44 8.01
N GLY A 132 2.45 -24.28 8.12
CA GLY A 132 2.70 -23.30 9.16
C GLY A 132 3.49 -22.08 8.69
N ALA A 133 4.06 -22.09 7.48
CA ALA A 133 4.87 -20.99 6.98
C ALA A 133 4.03 -19.71 6.73
N ALA A 134 4.63 -18.56 6.98
CA ALA A 134 4.20 -17.34 6.33
C ALA A 134 4.62 -17.39 4.86
N VAL A 135 3.69 -17.47 3.91
CA VAL A 135 4.02 -17.42 2.48
C VAL A 135 3.92 -15.99 1.99
N VAL A 136 4.97 -15.47 1.39
CA VAL A 136 5.01 -14.10 0.83
C VAL A 136 5.17 -14.17 -0.68
N LEU A 137 4.13 -13.76 -1.38
CA LEU A 137 4.13 -13.67 -2.83
C LEU A 137 4.57 -12.28 -3.28
N VAL A 138 5.56 -12.21 -4.17
CA VAL A 138 5.90 -10.99 -4.89
C VAL A 138 5.14 -10.98 -6.22
N ASP A 139 4.46 -9.87 -6.52
CA ASP A 139 3.66 -9.76 -7.75
C ASP A 139 3.75 -8.34 -8.35
N HIS A 140 3.43 -8.21 -9.62
CA HIS A 140 3.45 -6.93 -10.33
C HIS A 140 2.06 -6.29 -10.35
N GLU A 141 2.01 -4.96 -10.24
CA GLU A 141 0.78 -4.20 -10.35
C GLU A 141 0.22 -4.27 -11.78
N ALA A 142 -1.11 -4.17 -11.91
CA ALA A 142 -1.76 -4.15 -13.21
C ALA A 142 -1.29 -2.94 -14.04
N LYS A 143 -1.00 -3.16 -15.35
CA LYS A 143 -0.49 -2.10 -16.25
C LYS A 143 -1.52 -0.99 -16.51
N ASN A 144 -2.81 -1.35 -16.63
CA ASN A 144 -3.87 -0.39 -16.92
C ASN A 144 -4.35 0.35 -15.67
N ALA A 145 -4.51 1.67 -15.76
CA ALA A 145 -4.94 2.53 -14.65
C ALA A 145 -6.28 2.07 -14.01
N SER A 146 -7.25 1.64 -14.83
CA SER A 146 -8.54 1.12 -14.35
C SER A 146 -8.42 -0.21 -13.61
N SER A 147 -7.41 -1.02 -13.93
CA SER A 147 -7.18 -2.32 -13.28
C SER A 147 -6.29 -2.21 -12.03
N ARG A 148 -5.49 -1.14 -11.89
CA ARG A 148 -4.64 -0.88 -10.72
C ARG A 148 -5.43 -0.78 -9.42
N GLU A 149 -6.67 -0.29 -9.47
CA GLU A 149 -7.56 -0.22 -8.31
C GLU A 149 -7.81 -1.60 -7.68
N TYR A 150 -7.75 -2.65 -8.48
CA TYR A 150 -8.01 -4.03 -8.04
C TYR A 150 -6.76 -4.75 -7.50
N GLY A 151 -5.56 -4.26 -7.77
CA GLY A 151 -4.30 -4.80 -7.24
C GLY A 151 -3.33 -5.32 -8.27
N ALA A 152 -2.78 -6.52 -8.05
CA ALA A 152 -1.85 -7.17 -8.97
C ALA A 152 -2.47 -7.45 -10.34
N GLY A 153 -1.61 -7.49 -11.36
CA GLY A 153 -2.01 -7.79 -12.74
C GLY A 153 -2.60 -9.19 -12.90
N GLY A 154 -3.49 -9.34 -13.90
CA GLY A 154 -4.18 -10.59 -14.19
C GLY A 154 -5.54 -10.71 -13.50
N THR A 155 -5.88 -11.91 -13.06
CA THR A 155 -7.20 -12.21 -12.51
C THR A 155 -7.41 -11.71 -11.08
N MET A 156 -8.66 -11.32 -10.76
CA MET A 156 -9.13 -11.02 -9.42
C MET A 156 -9.00 -12.20 -8.42
N ALA A 157 -8.83 -13.42 -8.93
CA ALA A 157 -8.57 -14.59 -8.08
C ALA A 157 -7.30 -14.41 -7.23
N LYS A 158 -6.28 -13.69 -7.73
CA LYS A 158 -5.07 -13.37 -6.97
C LYS A 158 -5.39 -12.70 -5.64
N LYS A 159 -6.19 -11.63 -5.65
CA LYS A 159 -6.61 -10.94 -4.42
C LYS A 159 -7.55 -11.79 -3.56
N ARG A 160 -8.42 -12.59 -4.18
CA ARG A 160 -9.40 -13.42 -3.47
C ARG A 160 -8.73 -14.51 -2.63
N THR A 161 -7.70 -15.17 -3.17
CA THR A 161 -7.02 -16.31 -2.53
C THR A 161 -6.06 -15.91 -1.40
N ILE A 162 -5.63 -14.65 -1.34
CA ILE A 162 -4.82 -14.16 -0.21
C ILE A 162 -5.65 -14.27 1.07
N ASP A 163 -5.20 -15.03 2.02
CA ASP A 163 -5.82 -15.23 3.35
C ASP A 163 -5.05 -14.58 4.50
N GLY A 164 -3.88 -14.01 4.23
CA GLY A 164 -3.13 -13.11 5.10
C GLY A 164 -3.30 -11.63 4.73
N SER A 165 -2.18 -10.95 4.55
CA SER A 165 -2.09 -9.53 4.14
C SER A 165 -1.85 -9.39 2.62
N TYR A 166 -2.48 -8.39 2.01
CA TYR A 166 -2.27 -8.00 0.61
C TYR A 166 -1.83 -6.55 0.56
N LEU A 167 -0.54 -6.33 0.39
CA LEU A 167 0.11 -5.04 0.57
C LEU A 167 0.53 -4.47 -0.78
N ARG A 168 0.12 -3.23 -1.05
CA ARG A 168 0.61 -2.46 -2.20
C ARG A 168 1.89 -1.74 -1.82
N CYS A 169 2.96 -1.95 -2.58
CA CYS A 169 4.25 -1.28 -2.44
C CYS A 169 4.35 -0.14 -3.45
N ARG A 170 4.61 1.07 -2.96
CA ARG A 170 4.84 2.26 -3.78
C ARG A 170 6.18 2.87 -3.43
N VAL A 171 7.00 3.11 -4.43
CA VAL A 171 8.27 3.82 -4.26
C VAL A 171 8.01 5.27 -3.88
N VAL A 172 8.74 5.77 -2.90
CA VAL A 172 8.79 7.17 -2.46
C VAL A 172 10.12 7.79 -2.89
N ASP A 173 11.22 7.08 -2.67
CA ASP A 173 12.55 7.41 -3.18
C ASP A 173 13.13 6.15 -3.84
N ALA A 174 13.59 6.29 -5.09
CA ALA A 174 14.01 5.16 -5.91
C ALA A 174 15.17 4.40 -5.26
N PHE A 175 15.07 3.08 -5.26
CA PHE A 175 16.14 2.21 -4.79
C PHE A 175 17.31 2.25 -5.76
N ALA A 176 18.51 2.53 -5.25
CA ALA A 176 19.72 2.55 -6.04
C ALA A 176 20.90 1.92 -5.28
N PRO A 177 21.81 1.24 -5.98
CA PRO A 177 23.05 0.73 -5.40
C PRO A 177 23.82 1.86 -4.68
N GLY A 178 24.37 1.58 -3.51
CA GLY A 178 25.17 2.54 -2.73
C GLY A 178 24.38 3.68 -2.07
N ARG A 179 23.05 3.76 -2.27
CA ARG A 179 22.19 4.82 -1.69
C ARG A 179 21.07 4.27 -0.82
N GLY A 180 20.49 3.14 -1.20
CA GLY A 180 19.25 2.63 -0.63
C GLY A 180 18.02 3.18 -1.34
N GLY A 181 16.93 3.40 -0.61
CA GLY A 181 15.66 3.89 -1.14
C GLY A 181 14.55 3.86 -0.11
N GLN A 182 13.34 4.31 -0.50
CA GLN A 182 12.17 4.33 0.36
C GLN A 182 10.92 3.88 -0.38
N ALA A 183 10.06 3.14 0.32
CA ALA A 183 8.74 2.74 -0.17
C ALA A 183 7.68 2.81 0.93
N GLU A 184 6.43 2.99 0.52
CA GLU A 184 5.27 2.89 1.38
C GLU A 184 4.49 1.61 1.07
N LEU A 185 4.06 0.94 2.14
CA LEU A 185 3.19 -0.23 2.07
C LEU A 185 1.78 0.16 2.50
N THR A 186 0.78 -0.04 1.63
CA THR A 186 -0.62 0.19 1.97
C THR A 186 -1.41 -1.11 1.99
N ILE A 187 -2.44 -1.17 2.85
CA ILE A 187 -3.25 -2.38 3.07
C ILE A 187 -4.37 -2.44 2.04
N ALA A 188 -4.18 -3.17 0.95
CA ALA A 188 -5.24 -3.42 -0.04
C ALA A 188 -6.24 -4.50 0.44
N LYS A 189 -5.77 -5.49 1.25
CA LYS A 189 -6.60 -6.48 1.95
C LYS A 189 -5.89 -6.93 3.22
N ASP A 190 -6.67 -7.16 4.27
CA ASP A 190 -6.23 -7.74 5.53
C ASP A 190 -7.31 -8.71 6.01
N ARG A 191 -7.05 -10.01 5.88
CA ARG A 191 -8.04 -11.05 6.19
C ARG A 191 -8.24 -11.22 7.69
N HIS A 192 -7.16 -11.08 8.46
CA HIS A 192 -7.18 -11.24 9.92
C HIS A 192 -7.55 -9.95 10.65
N GLY A 193 -7.46 -8.79 9.98
CA GLY A 193 -7.84 -7.50 10.53
C GLY A 193 -6.80 -6.84 11.46
N GLY A 194 -5.74 -7.56 11.86
CA GLY A 194 -4.75 -7.04 12.82
C GLY A 194 -3.98 -5.82 12.31
N LEU A 195 -3.63 -5.78 11.02
CA LEU A 195 -2.98 -4.61 10.44
C LEU A 195 -3.93 -3.41 10.38
N ARG A 196 -5.19 -3.63 10.02
CA ARG A 196 -6.20 -2.56 9.95
C ARG A 196 -6.60 -2.05 11.31
N ALA A 197 -6.73 -2.94 12.31
CA ALA A 197 -7.07 -2.56 13.68
C ALA A 197 -6.03 -1.63 14.32
N ALA A 198 -4.76 -1.71 13.88
CA ALA A 198 -3.68 -0.86 14.35
C ALA A 198 -3.60 0.48 13.58
N ARG A 199 -4.61 0.84 12.76
CA ARG A 199 -4.61 2.04 11.91
C ARG A 199 -5.83 2.90 12.19
N ASP A 200 -5.70 4.20 11.92
CA ASP A 200 -6.83 5.12 11.97
C ASP A 200 -7.85 4.72 10.89
N GLY A 201 -9.13 4.75 11.26
CA GLY A 201 -10.22 4.42 10.36
C GLY A 201 -10.42 5.46 9.25
N GLY A 202 -11.09 5.07 8.17
CA GLY A 202 -11.55 5.95 7.10
C GLY A 202 -10.88 5.73 5.74
N ASP A 203 -9.61 5.31 5.69
CA ASP A 203 -8.93 5.03 4.43
C ASP A 203 -9.27 3.63 3.88
N ARG A 204 -9.59 3.56 2.59
CA ARG A 204 -9.80 2.29 1.89
C ARG A 204 -8.54 1.41 1.87
N GLU A 205 -7.38 2.04 1.64
CA GLU A 205 -6.06 1.40 1.67
C GLU A 205 -5.14 2.16 2.66
N PRO A 206 -5.29 1.95 3.97
CA PRO A 206 -4.48 2.65 4.96
C PRO A 206 -3.00 2.26 4.85
N LEU A 207 -2.11 3.17 5.25
CA LEU A 207 -0.67 2.94 5.28
C LEU A 207 -0.35 1.87 6.33
N ALA A 208 0.24 0.76 5.91
CA ALA A 208 0.69 -0.31 6.79
C ALA A 208 2.04 0.01 7.43
N ALA A 209 3.00 0.42 6.59
CA ALA A 209 4.36 0.70 7.02
C ALA A 209 5.09 1.60 6.02
N LYS A 210 6.13 2.27 6.51
CA LYS A 210 7.17 2.91 5.71
C LYS A 210 8.41 2.04 5.74
N PHE A 211 8.91 1.71 4.57
CA PHE A 211 10.15 0.97 4.39
C PHE A 211 11.24 1.93 3.94
N GLN A 212 12.33 1.96 4.66
CA GLN A 212 13.52 2.73 4.33
C GLN A 212 14.76 1.84 4.35
N MET A 213 15.61 1.99 3.38
CA MET A 213 16.89 1.32 3.28
C MET A 213 17.99 2.36 3.03
N THR A 214 19.09 2.28 3.77
CA THR A 214 20.20 3.23 3.68
C THR A 214 21.55 2.50 3.73
N VAL A 215 22.56 3.07 3.11
CA VAL A 215 23.95 2.60 3.20
C VAL A 215 24.65 3.38 4.29
N PRO A 216 25.18 2.73 5.34
CA PRO A 216 25.92 3.42 6.41
C PRO A 216 27.23 4.03 5.89
N ALA A 217 27.56 5.23 6.36
CA ALA A 217 28.82 5.88 6.02
C ALA A 217 30.02 4.99 6.42
N GLY A 218 30.94 4.77 5.49
CA GLY A 218 32.11 3.92 5.71
C GLY A 218 31.87 2.40 5.53
N PHE A 219 30.65 1.96 5.24
CA PHE A 219 30.28 0.54 5.04
C PHE A 219 29.46 0.37 3.76
N PRO A 220 30.08 0.50 2.57
CA PRO A 220 29.36 0.50 1.29
C PRO A 220 28.66 -0.82 0.99
N ASP A 221 29.12 -1.94 1.55
CA ASP A 221 28.58 -3.27 1.35
C ASP A 221 27.52 -3.67 2.40
N SER A 222 27.16 -2.73 3.30
CA SER A 222 26.16 -2.96 4.34
C SER A 222 24.91 -2.14 4.09
N LEU A 223 23.77 -2.69 4.45
CA LEU A 223 22.48 -2.03 4.37
C LEU A 223 21.84 -1.96 5.75
N LYS A 224 21.42 -0.76 6.15
CA LYS A 224 20.51 -0.56 7.27
C LYS A 224 19.12 -0.38 6.72
N TRP A 225 18.17 -1.05 7.34
CA TRP A 225 16.78 -0.95 6.97
C TRP A 225 15.90 -0.65 8.18
N ARG A 226 14.79 -0.03 7.90
CA ARG A 226 13.73 0.27 8.86
C ARG A 226 12.38 -0.04 8.23
N LEU A 227 11.53 -0.66 9.03
CA LEU A 227 10.15 -0.91 8.69
C LEU A 227 9.30 -0.33 9.83
N GLU A 228 8.82 0.89 9.64
CA GLU A 228 8.17 1.67 10.69
C GLU A 228 6.66 1.71 10.48
N ALA A 229 5.91 1.46 11.56
CA ALA A 229 4.50 1.72 11.57
C ALA A 229 4.26 3.23 11.47
N PRO A 230 3.27 3.70 10.67
CA PRO A 230 2.94 5.12 10.63
C PRO A 230 2.45 5.59 11.99
N ALA A 231 2.81 6.82 12.35
CA ALA A 231 2.26 7.45 13.55
C ALA A 231 0.73 7.63 13.42
N PRO A 232 -0.03 7.58 14.52
CA PRO A 232 -1.46 7.85 14.50
C PRO A 232 -1.78 9.19 13.81
N GLY A 233 -2.71 9.19 12.86
CA GLY A 233 -3.11 10.37 12.10
C GLY A 233 -2.08 10.89 11.07
N GLU A 234 -0.94 10.24 10.91
CA GLU A 234 0.13 10.72 10.02
C GLU A 234 -0.33 10.82 8.56
N ARG A 235 -1.01 9.77 8.06
CA ARG A 235 -1.48 9.77 6.67
C ARG A 235 -2.64 10.74 6.45
N ALA A 236 -3.54 10.87 7.42
CA ALA A 236 -4.61 11.86 7.35
C ALA A 236 -4.04 13.27 7.20
N LYS A 237 -3.00 13.61 7.99
CA LYS A 237 -2.28 14.88 7.86
C LYS A 237 -1.55 15.03 6.52
N ALA A 238 -0.91 13.97 6.02
CA ALA A 238 -0.23 13.99 4.72
C ALA A 238 -1.23 14.12 3.57
N THR A 239 -2.35 13.40 3.62
CA THR A 239 -3.44 13.51 2.63
C THR A 239 -4.06 14.90 2.66
N GLN A 240 -4.29 15.47 3.85
CA GLN A 240 -4.81 16.82 4.00
C GLN A 240 -3.84 17.85 3.40
N ARG A 241 -2.54 17.79 3.72
CA ARG A 241 -1.52 18.68 3.12
C ARG A 241 -1.48 18.58 1.60
N ALA A 242 -1.47 17.35 1.05
CA ALA A 242 -1.47 17.15 -0.40
C ALA A 242 -2.73 17.69 -1.07
N ASN A 243 -3.89 17.61 -0.39
CA ASN A 243 -5.13 18.22 -0.85
C ASN A 243 -5.07 19.74 -0.79
N ASP A 244 -4.56 20.28 0.30
CA ASP A 244 -4.38 21.72 0.50
C ASP A 244 -3.43 22.32 -0.54
N ASP A 245 -2.28 21.67 -0.82
CA ASP A 245 -1.32 22.07 -1.84
C ASP A 245 -1.91 21.99 -3.25
N ARG A 246 -2.75 20.99 -3.52
CA ARG A 246 -3.47 20.88 -4.80
C ARG A 246 -4.48 22.00 -4.96
N LEU A 247 -5.29 22.25 -3.94
CA LEU A 247 -6.28 23.33 -3.97
C LEU A 247 -5.61 24.69 -4.09
N ALA A 248 -4.50 24.93 -3.40
CA ALA A 248 -3.72 26.17 -3.50
C ALA A 248 -3.21 26.42 -4.93
N ARG A 249 -2.72 25.37 -5.63
CA ARG A 249 -2.33 25.48 -7.05
C ARG A 249 -3.51 25.86 -7.94
N ILE A 250 -4.65 25.19 -7.78
CA ILE A 250 -5.85 25.47 -8.57
C ILE A 250 -6.36 26.90 -8.29
N VAL A 251 -6.31 27.35 -7.04
CA VAL A 251 -6.62 28.75 -6.69
C VAL A 251 -5.74 29.72 -7.46
N SER A 252 -4.40 29.49 -7.47
CA SER A 252 -3.46 30.32 -8.23
C SER A 252 -3.75 30.32 -9.73
N GLU A 253 -4.12 29.18 -10.31
CA GLU A 253 -4.52 29.08 -11.71
C GLU A 253 -5.81 29.86 -12.00
N ILE A 254 -6.80 29.82 -11.10
CA ILE A 254 -8.06 30.59 -11.21
C ILE A 254 -7.77 32.10 -11.16
N GLU A 255 -6.91 32.53 -10.24
CA GLU A 255 -6.57 33.95 -10.06
C GLU A 255 -5.77 34.53 -11.25
N GLN A 256 -5.06 33.69 -12.01
CA GLN A 256 -4.32 34.07 -13.22
C GLN A 256 -5.19 34.10 -14.48
N LEU A 257 -6.47 33.73 -14.41
CA LEU A 257 -7.37 33.78 -15.55
C LEU A 257 -7.62 35.22 -16.00
N ASP A 258 -7.39 35.48 -17.27
CA ASP A 258 -7.73 36.77 -17.92
C ASP A 258 -8.71 36.50 -19.09
N PRO A 259 -9.89 37.12 -19.10
CA PRO A 259 -10.53 37.85 -17.97
C PRO A 259 -10.82 36.95 -16.76
N PRO A 260 -11.00 37.51 -15.55
CA PRO A 260 -11.30 36.74 -14.34
C PRO A 260 -12.53 35.86 -14.51
N ALA A 261 -12.49 34.68 -13.84
CA ALA A 261 -13.61 33.72 -13.90
C ALA A 261 -14.88 34.33 -13.29
N ARG A 262 -16.00 34.22 -14.02
CA ARG A 262 -17.31 34.78 -13.61
C ARG A 262 -18.04 33.89 -12.59
N SER A 263 -17.69 32.62 -12.55
CA SER A 263 -18.27 31.61 -11.64
C SER A 263 -17.36 30.39 -11.52
N GLY A 264 -17.61 29.52 -10.52
CA GLY A 264 -16.89 28.26 -10.40
C GLY A 264 -17.06 27.34 -11.63
N ASN A 265 -18.21 27.40 -12.29
CA ASN A 265 -18.44 26.65 -13.53
C ASN A 265 -17.64 27.23 -14.71
N ASP A 266 -17.50 28.55 -14.79
CA ASP A 266 -16.67 29.21 -15.77
C ASP A 266 -15.18 28.86 -15.56
N ALA A 267 -14.69 28.92 -14.32
CA ALA A 267 -13.36 28.45 -13.94
C ALA A 267 -13.14 26.99 -14.35
N ALA A 268 -14.07 26.11 -14.02
CA ALA A 268 -13.98 24.67 -14.31
C ALA A 268 -14.01 24.33 -15.81
N ASN A 269 -14.55 25.19 -16.65
CA ASN A 269 -14.54 25.03 -18.10
C ASN A 269 -13.23 25.55 -18.74
N ARG A 270 -12.49 26.44 -18.05
CA ARG A 270 -11.27 27.09 -18.55
C ARG A 270 -9.99 26.48 -18.01
N ILE A 271 -10.05 25.85 -16.83
CA ILE A 271 -8.93 25.17 -16.17
C ILE A 271 -9.11 23.67 -16.32
N GLY A 272 -8.04 22.98 -16.72
CA GLY A 272 -8.02 21.52 -16.78
C GLY A 272 -8.06 20.89 -15.37
N GLY A 273 -8.41 19.58 -15.31
CA GLY A 273 -8.40 18.82 -14.06
C GLY A 273 -9.79 18.36 -13.62
N ARG A 274 -9.89 17.88 -12.35
CA ARG A 274 -11.17 17.42 -11.80
C ARG A 274 -12.09 18.61 -11.55
N ARG A 275 -13.25 18.63 -12.23
CA ARG A 275 -14.25 19.69 -12.10
C ARG A 275 -14.58 20.03 -10.63
N GLN A 276 -14.71 19.01 -9.78
CA GLN A 276 -15.03 19.16 -8.37
C GLN A 276 -13.96 19.95 -7.60
N ASP A 277 -12.68 19.68 -7.89
CA ASP A 277 -11.56 20.36 -7.24
C ASP A 277 -11.52 21.85 -7.62
N VAL A 278 -11.82 22.18 -8.89
CA VAL A 278 -11.88 23.58 -9.35
C VAL A 278 -13.06 24.32 -8.72
N LEU A 279 -14.23 23.68 -8.57
CA LEU A 279 -15.38 24.26 -7.89
C LEU A 279 -15.10 24.51 -6.40
N GLU A 280 -14.38 23.60 -5.74
CA GLU A 280 -13.96 23.75 -4.34
C GLU A 280 -12.94 24.90 -4.19
N ALA A 281 -11.92 24.94 -5.03
CA ALA A 281 -10.93 26.03 -5.05
C ALA A 281 -11.58 27.41 -5.30
N TYR A 282 -12.55 27.48 -6.22
CA TYR A 282 -13.29 28.74 -6.48
C TYR A 282 -14.08 29.22 -5.26
N LYS A 283 -14.67 28.31 -4.47
CA LYS A 283 -15.34 28.65 -3.21
C LYS A 283 -14.37 29.21 -2.17
N LEU A 284 -13.16 28.63 -2.09
CA LEU A 284 -12.12 29.08 -1.15
C LEU A 284 -11.69 30.53 -1.44
N ILE A 285 -11.59 30.90 -2.71
CA ILE A 285 -11.33 32.32 -3.12
C ILE A 285 -12.42 33.24 -2.57
N GLY A 286 -13.70 32.85 -2.72
CA GLY A 286 -14.85 33.64 -2.26
C GLY A 286 -14.95 33.80 -0.74
N THR A 287 -14.39 32.86 0.02
CA THR A 287 -14.40 32.86 1.50
C THR A 287 -13.12 33.41 2.13
N GLY A 288 -12.08 33.67 1.33
CA GLY A 288 -10.75 34.08 1.83
C GLY A 288 -9.98 33.02 2.61
N ASN A 289 -10.43 31.75 2.57
CA ASN A 289 -9.88 30.63 3.34
C ASN A 289 -8.97 29.74 2.47
N VAL A 290 -7.99 30.31 1.80
CA VAL A 290 -7.07 29.54 0.95
C VAL A 290 -6.03 28.86 1.83
N PRO A 291 -5.89 27.52 1.78
CA PRO A 291 -4.85 26.80 2.52
C PRO A 291 -3.45 27.29 2.14
N GLY A 292 -2.59 27.58 3.12
CA GLY A 292 -1.19 27.95 2.90
C GLY A 292 -0.93 29.46 2.73
N THR A 293 -1.92 30.33 2.74
CA THR A 293 -1.70 31.78 2.72
C THR A 293 -1.84 32.37 4.12
N THR A 294 -0.74 32.70 4.78
CA THR A 294 -0.75 33.60 5.94
C THR A 294 -1.08 35.01 5.45
N GLY A 295 -2.29 35.42 5.77
CA GLY A 295 -2.95 36.66 5.58
C GLY A 295 -2.16 37.90 5.09
N THR A 296 -2.31 38.20 3.80
CA THR A 296 -2.38 39.56 3.28
C THR A 296 -3.25 39.52 2.02
N SER A 297 -4.53 39.67 2.21
CA SER A 297 -5.47 39.69 1.09
C SER A 297 -5.89 41.11 0.75
N GLY A 298 -5.49 41.54 -0.42
CA GLY A 298 -6.20 42.58 -1.16
C GLY A 298 -7.15 41.92 -2.14
N SER A 299 -8.37 41.63 -1.72
CA SER A 299 -9.41 41.09 -2.60
C SER A 299 -9.69 42.04 -3.76
N ARG A 300 -9.41 41.61 -4.98
CA ARG A 300 -9.76 42.32 -6.24
C ARG A 300 -11.13 41.93 -6.80
N PHE A 301 -11.93 41.19 -6.09
CA PHE A 301 -13.29 40.85 -6.53
C PHE A 301 -14.31 41.83 -5.95
N ARG A 302 -14.69 42.83 -6.77
CA ARG A 302 -15.88 43.64 -6.53
C ARG A 302 -17.11 42.82 -6.92
N THR A 303 -17.97 42.52 -5.97
CA THR A 303 -19.33 42.02 -6.20
C THR A 303 -20.13 43.08 -6.99
N PRO A 304 -20.90 42.70 -8.01
CA PRO A 304 -21.89 43.61 -8.58
C PRO A 304 -23.04 43.77 -7.59
N MET A 305 -23.29 44.97 -7.14
CA MET A 305 -24.49 45.35 -6.41
C MET A 305 -25.71 45.21 -7.34
N SER A 306 -26.62 44.32 -7.02
CA SER A 306 -27.97 44.38 -7.56
C SER A 306 -28.88 44.93 -6.45
N GLY A 307 -29.42 46.08 -6.81
CA GLY A 307 -30.33 46.79 -5.93
C GLY A 307 -31.76 46.25 -5.91
N THR A 308 -32.40 46.63 -4.88
CA THR A 308 -33.84 46.87 -4.68
C THR A 308 -34.80 45.69 -4.64
N GLY A 309 -35.40 45.45 -3.50
CA GLY A 309 -36.83 45.64 -3.36
C GLY A 309 -37.51 44.70 -2.37
N ASN A 310 -37.97 45.28 -1.27
CA ASN A 310 -39.16 44.96 -0.49
C ASN A 310 -39.25 43.77 0.44
N HIS A 311 -39.30 44.12 1.74
CA HIS A 311 -40.02 43.39 2.80
C HIS A 311 -41.53 43.25 2.52
N PRO A 312 -42.29 42.31 3.16
CA PRO A 312 -42.56 42.38 4.59
C PRO A 312 -42.65 41.04 5.38
N ALA A 313 -42.38 41.20 6.66
CA ALA A 313 -42.94 40.60 7.89
C ALA A 313 -43.80 39.31 7.85
N GLY A 314 -43.51 38.42 8.77
CA GLY A 314 -44.56 37.53 9.30
C GLY A 314 -44.07 36.27 10.02
N THR A 315 -44.10 36.37 11.36
CA THR A 315 -44.52 35.35 12.35
C THR A 315 -43.68 34.09 12.64
N ASP A 316 -43.14 34.13 13.81
CA ASP A 316 -43.10 33.18 14.95
C ASP A 316 -43.63 31.75 14.84
N ARG A 317 -42.92 30.92 15.63
CA ARG A 317 -43.27 29.62 16.28
C ARG A 317 -42.74 28.36 15.62
N ASN A 318 -41.84 27.60 16.27
CA ASN A 318 -42.14 26.66 17.33
C ASN A 318 -40.88 25.90 17.82
N ASN A 319 -40.75 25.94 19.11
CA ASN A 319 -40.19 25.01 20.07
C ASN A 319 -40.27 23.54 19.66
N VAL A 320 -39.15 22.78 19.72
CA VAL A 320 -39.19 21.35 19.88
C VAL A 320 -38.16 20.90 20.91
N THR A 321 -38.68 20.28 21.94
CA THR A 321 -38.10 19.68 23.13
C THR A 321 -37.16 18.48 22.76
N PRO A 322 -36.09 18.20 23.54
CA PRO A 322 -35.23 17.02 23.30
C PRO A 322 -35.88 15.75 23.83
N LEU A 323 -35.81 14.68 23.04
CA LEU A 323 -36.23 13.33 23.40
C LEU A 323 -35.15 12.58 24.22
N HIS A 324 -35.65 11.96 25.30
CA HIS A 324 -34.99 11.08 26.25
C HIS A 324 -34.21 9.95 25.61
N GLN A 325 -33.02 9.66 26.17
CA GLN A 325 -32.31 8.39 26.01
C GLN A 325 -32.84 7.39 27.05
N PRO A 326 -32.98 6.09 26.73
CA PRO A 326 -33.19 5.05 27.72
C PRO A 326 -31.85 4.48 28.22
N GLU A 327 -31.72 4.44 29.54
CA GLU A 327 -30.70 3.73 30.30
C GLU A 327 -30.85 2.22 30.13
N PHE A 328 -29.76 1.52 29.80
CA PHE A 328 -29.67 0.07 29.90
C PHE A 328 -29.00 -0.33 31.21
N THR A 329 -29.78 -0.90 32.10
CA THR A 329 -29.31 -1.61 33.31
C THR A 329 -28.80 -2.98 32.94
N THR A 330 -27.59 -3.30 33.44
CA THR A 330 -27.01 -4.65 33.47
C THR A 330 -27.68 -5.50 34.56
N PRO A 331 -27.96 -6.80 34.36
CA PRO A 331 -28.19 -7.73 35.46
C PRO A 331 -26.90 -8.37 35.90
N GLU A 332 -26.62 -8.25 37.20
CA GLU A 332 -25.72 -9.14 37.94
C GLU A 332 -26.35 -10.55 38.18
N GLY A 333 -25.54 -11.59 38.14
CA GLY A 333 -25.65 -12.75 39.00
C GLY A 333 -26.42 -13.95 38.46
N ALA A 334 -25.73 -14.98 38.01
CA ALA A 334 -25.72 -16.37 38.56
C ALA A 334 -24.67 -17.22 37.80
#